data_4bab7d1e1a7b70cfd3650c0b6697eec7
#
_entry.id   4bab7d1e1a7b70cfd3650c0b6697eec7
#
_cell.length_a   1.000
_cell.length_b   1.000
_cell.length_c   1.000
_cell.angle_alpha   90.00
_cell.angle_beta   90.00
_cell.angle_gamma   90.00
#
_symmetry.space_group_name_H-M   'P 1'
#
loop_
_entity.id
_entity.type
_entity.pdbx_description
1 polymer ?
#
loop_
_entity_poly.entity_id
_entity_poly.type
_entity_poly.pdbx_seq_one_letter_code
_entity_poly.pdbx_strand_id
1 'polypeptide(L)'
;WVELNIKKFLGQEGVNSDKIILGIPFYTRLWKESNGTLTSSVVNMRSVKVPDGVEKTWDESTKQYYIEYEQGGTNYKMWIEDEESIKAKLDLINQYDLAGAGFWSKDRESNTIWGIVADKLNIK
;
A
#
# COMPACT_ATOMS: atom_id res chain seq x y z
N TRP A 1 7.83 3.78 6.20
CA TRP A 1 7.97 4.91 5.28
C TRP A 1 6.78 5.88 5.35
N VAL A 2 5.54 5.41 5.24
CA VAL A 2 4.33 6.27 5.30
C VAL A 2 4.26 7.04 6.61
N GLU A 3 4.35 6.36 7.74
CA GLU A 3 4.33 6.98 9.07
C GLU A 3 5.44 8.02 9.27
N LEU A 4 6.65 7.74 8.78
CA LEU A 4 7.76 8.66 8.86
C LEU A 4 7.47 9.98 8.13
N ASN A 5 6.81 9.91 6.97
CA ASN A 5 6.42 11.10 6.21
C ASN A 5 5.30 11.87 6.91
N ILE A 6 4.30 11.19 7.49
CA ILE A 6 3.27 11.83 8.31
C ILE A 6 3.91 12.62 9.45
N LYS A 7 4.83 12.01 10.20
CA LYS A 7 5.57 12.69 11.29
C LYS A 7 6.36 13.90 10.80
N LYS A 8 7.01 13.81 9.65
CA LYS A 8 7.75 14.93 9.06
C LYS A 8 6.83 16.10 8.68
N PHE A 9 5.66 15.83 8.12
CA PHE A 9 4.69 16.88 7.77
C PHE A 9 4.12 17.52 9.03
N LEU A 10 3.71 16.75 10.03
CA LEU A 10 3.18 17.24 11.30
C LEU A 10 4.22 18.02 12.11
N GLY A 11 5.51 17.80 11.89
CA GLY A 11 6.58 18.57 12.52
C GLY A 11 6.86 19.93 11.88
N GLN A 12 6.16 20.28 10.79
CA GLN A 12 6.33 21.57 10.14
C GLN A 12 5.41 22.63 10.78
N GLU A 13 5.91 23.86 10.90
CA GLU A 13 5.15 24.98 11.46
C GLU A 13 3.89 25.26 10.61
N GLY A 14 2.75 25.39 11.28
CA GLY A 14 1.46 25.69 10.65
C GLY A 14 0.77 24.51 9.97
N VAL A 15 1.33 23.30 10.04
CA VAL A 15 0.68 22.08 9.54
C VAL A 15 -0.11 21.42 10.64
N ASN A 16 -1.42 21.30 10.45
CA ASN A 16 -2.33 20.61 11.35
C ASN A 16 -2.79 19.28 10.73
N SER A 17 -3.00 18.26 11.56
CA SER A 17 -3.44 16.94 11.13
C SER A 17 -4.77 16.95 10.37
N ASP A 18 -5.70 17.82 10.77
CA ASP A 18 -7.01 18.02 10.15
C ASP A 18 -6.96 18.55 8.69
N LYS A 19 -5.77 18.91 8.20
CA LYS A 19 -5.53 19.33 6.81
C LYS A 19 -4.81 18.28 5.98
N ILE A 20 -4.43 17.15 6.58
CA ILE A 20 -3.70 16.10 5.89
C ILE A 20 -4.66 14.99 5.48
N ILE A 21 -4.72 14.71 4.17
CA ILE A 21 -5.40 13.55 3.59
C ILE A 21 -4.33 12.54 3.20
N LEU A 22 -4.41 11.31 3.71
CA LEU A 22 -3.48 10.25 3.34
C LEU A 22 -3.86 9.63 1.99
N GLY A 23 -2.98 9.76 1.00
CA GLY A 23 -3.13 9.10 -0.30
C GLY A 23 -2.80 7.61 -0.20
N ILE A 24 -3.74 6.74 -0.58
CA ILE A 24 -3.61 5.28 -0.51
C ILE A 24 -3.81 4.69 -1.90
N PRO A 25 -2.84 3.89 -2.42
CA PRO A 25 -3.00 3.24 -3.72
C PRO A 25 -3.85 1.98 -3.63
N PHE A 26 -4.68 1.74 -4.65
CA PHE A 26 -5.34 0.44 -4.88
C PHE A 26 -4.60 -0.37 -5.95
N TYR A 27 -3.28 -0.27 -5.96
CA TYR A 27 -2.41 -0.99 -6.88
C TYR A 27 -1.07 -1.31 -6.23
N THR A 28 -0.45 -2.35 -6.73
CA THR A 28 0.90 -2.78 -6.39
C THR A 28 1.84 -2.49 -7.56
N ARG A 29 3.11 -2.20 -7.29
CA ARG A 29 4.15 -2.18 -8.31
C ARG A 29 4.85 -3.52 -8.37
N LEU A 30 4.80 -4.13 -9.55
CA LEU A 30 5.61 -5.31 -9.89
C LEU A 30 6.92 -4.85 -10.52
N TRP A 31 8.00 -5.03 -9.81
CA TRP A 31 9.35 -4.74 -10.27
C TRP A 31 9.93 -5.94 -10.99
N LYS A 32 10.63 -5.69 -12.09
CA LYS A 32 11.26 -6.70 -12.94
C LYS A 32 12.70 -6.30 -13.21
N GLU A 33 13.63 -7.19 -12.93
CA GLU A 33 15.04 -7.01 -13.19
C GLU A 33 15.52 -8.11 -14.13
N SER A 34 16.05 -7.72 -15.29
CA SER A 34 16.60 -8.63 -16.28
C SER A 34 17.80 -7.98 -16.97
N ASN A 35 18.92 -8.69 -17.05
CA ASN A 35 20.16 -8.21 -17.68
C ASN A 35 20.62 -6.83 -17.16
N GLY A 36 20.50 -6.59 -15.85
CA GLY A 36 20.86 -5.32 -15.22
C GLY A 36 19.88 -4.16 -15.49
N THR A 37 18.77 -4.43 -16.17
CA THR A 37 17.72 -3.44 -16.42
C THR A 37 16.55 -3.64 -15.45
N LEU A 38 16.22 -2.57 -14.71
CA LEU A 38 15.10 -2.52 -13.80
C LEU A 38 13.91 -1.80 -14.44
N THR A 39 12.77 -2.46 -14.50
CA THR A 39 11.50 -1.90 -14.97
C THR A 39 10.40 -2.15 -13.95
N SER A 40 9.26 -1.46 -14.08
CA SER A 40 8.10 -1.76 -13.24
C SER A 40 6.79 -1.59 -14.00
N SER A 41 5.78 -2.33 -13.55
CA SER A 41 4.40 -2.21 -14.03
C SER A 41 3.42 -2.13 -12.87
N VAL A 42 2.26 -1.54 -13.12
CA VAL A 42 1.17 -1.45 -12.15
C VAL A 42 0.32 -2.72 -12.24
N VAL A 43 0.01 -3.30 -11.09
CA VAL A 43 -0.94 -4.41 -10.94
C VAL A 43 -2.07 -3.96 -10.02
N ASN A 44 -3.30 -4.01 -10.48
CA ASN A 44 -4.46 -3.63 -9.68
C ASN A 44 -4.56 -4.54 -8.44
N MET A 45 -4.96 -4.01 -7.29
CA MET A 45 -5.11 -4.78 -6.05
C MET A 45 -5.92 -6.06 -6.27
N ARG A 46 -7.08 -5.97 -6.93
CA ARG A 46 -7.94 -7.14 -7.24
C ARG A 46 -7.30 -8.19 -8.15
N SER A 47 -6.20 -7.85 -8.82
CA SER A 47 -5.53 -8.71 -9.81
C SER A 47 -4.17 -9.23 -9.34
N VAL A 48 -3.74 -8.87 -8.13
CA VAL A 48 -2.48 -9.37 -7.57
C VAL A 48 -2.57 -10.89 -7.39
N LYS A 49 -1.57 -11.58 -7.90
CA LYS A 49 -1.42 -13.03 -7.73
C LYS A 49 -0.01 -13.33 -7.24
N VAL A 50 0.08 -14.19 -6.26
CA VAL A 50 1.35 -14.79 -5.81
C VAL A 50 1.50 -16.10 -6.58
N PRO A 51 2.61 -16.31 -7.33
CA PRO A 51 2.82 -17.56 -8.04
C PRO A 51 2.88 -18.76 -7.10
N ASP A 52 2.48 -19.93 -7.57
CA ASP A 52 2.52 -21.16 -6.80
C ASP A 52 3.94 -21.44 -6.29
N GLY A 53 4.06 -21.80 -5.02
CA GLY A 53 5.34 -22.09 -4.37
C GLY A 53 6.15 -20.85 -3.97
N VAL A 54 5.70 -19.63 -4.25
CA VAL A 54 6.35 -18.40 -3.80
C VAL A 54 5.85 -18.03 -2.41
N GLU A 55 6.78 -17.88 -1.46
CA GLU A 55 6.45 -17.48 -0.10
C GLU A 55 6.13 -15.97 -0.02
N LYS A 56 5.08 -15.65 0.72
CA LYS A 56 4.66 -14.29 1.02
C LYS A 56 5.09 -13.93 2.44
N THR A 57 6.05 -13.01 2.58
CA THR A 57 6.63 -12.59 3.87
C THR A 57 6.14 -11.21 4.27
N TRP A 58 5.73 -11.03 5.52
CA TRP A 58 5.35 -9.71 6.04
C TRP A 58 6.58 -8.84 6.27
N ASP A 59 6.63 -7.68 5.62
CA ASP A 59 7.65 -6.65 5.84
C ASP A 59 7.11 -5.60 6.83
N GLU A 60 7.58 -5.70 8.06
CA GLU A 60 7.15 -4.82 9.15
C GLU A 60 7.50 -3.34 8.89
N SER A 61 8.57 -3.06 8.15
CA SER A 61 9.01 -1.68 7.86
C SER A 61 8.09 -0.97 6.85
N THR A 62 7.52 -1.69 5.91
CA THR A 62 6.58 -1.17 4.92
C THR A 62 5.12 -1.43 5.28
N LYS A 63 4.86 -2.35 6.24
CA LYS A 63 3.53 -2.87 6.56
C LYS A 63 2.84 -3.45 5.33
N GLN A 64 3.58 -4.25 4.58
CA GLN A 64 3.13 -4.92 3.37
C GLN A 64 3.69 -6.34 3.32
N TYR A 65 3.01 -7.23 2.61
CA TYR A 65 3.59 -8.49 2.23
C TYR A 65 4.58 -8.29 1.08
N TYR A 66 5.73 -8.93 1.18
CA TYR A 66 6.77 -8.96 0.16
C TYR A 66 6.83 -10.34 -0.49
N ILE A 67 7.02 -10.34 -1.81
CA ILE A 67 7.39 -11.53 -2.57
C ILE A 67 8.55 -11.22 -3.50
N GLU A 68 9.39 -12.25 -3.71
CA GLU A 68 10.46 -12.24 -4.69
C GLU A 68 10.55 -13.62 -5.34
N TYR A 69 10.68 -13.66 -6.66
CA TYR A 69 10.84 -14.90 -7.41
C TYR A 69 11.53 -14.66 -8.73
N GLU A 70 12.17 -15.73 -9.26
CA GLU A 70 12.76 -15.73 -10.59
C GLU A 70 11.90 -16.56 -11.55
N GLN A 71 11.72 -16.05 -12.74
CA GLN A 71 11.06 -16.76 -13.82
C GLN A 71 11.68 -16.36 -15.17
N GLY A 72 12.19 -17.35 -15.92
CA GLY A 72 12.74 -17.13 -17.25
C GLY A 72 13.93 -16.15 -17.29
N GLY A 73 14.80 -16.18 -16.27
CA GLY A 73 15.96 -15.29 -16.17
C GLY A 73 15.63 -13.83 -15.77
N THR A 74 14.39 -13.60 -15.36
CA THR A 74 13.93 -12.31 -14.83
C THR A 74 13.62 -12.44 -13.34
N ASN A 75 14.17 -11.55 -12.54
CA ASN A 75 13.84 -11.45 -11.12
C ASN A 75 12.66 -10.49 -10.92
N TYR A 76 11.66 -10.95 -10.16
CA TYR A 76 10.43 -10.22 -9.87
C TYR A 76 10.36 -9.91 -8.38
N LYS A 77 10.00 -8.66 -8.04
CA LYS A 77 9.80 -8.20 -6.66
C LYS A 77 8.50 -7.42 -6.55
N MET A 78 7.79 -7.60 -5.44
CA MET A 78 6.54 -6.91 -5.21
C MET A 78 6.29 -6.72 -3.71
N TRP A 79 6.00 -5.47 -3.30
CA TRP A 79 5.36 -5.16 -2.02
C TRP A 79 3.87 -5.02 -2.29
N ILE A 80 3.11 -5.93 -1.74
CA ILE A 80 1.69 -6.11 -2.09
C ILE A 80 0.83 -5.10 -1.35
N GLU A 81 0.02 -4.34 -2.12
CA GLU A 81 -1.11 -3.62 -1.56
C GLU A 81 -2.30 -4.58 -1.49
N ASP A 82 -2.71 -4.89 -0.28
CA ASP A 82 -3.84 -5.75 0.04
C ASP A 82 -4.64 -5.19 1.23
N GLU A 83 -5.59 -5.94 1.71
CA GLU A 83 -6.43 -5.53 2.84
C GLU A 83 -5.63 -5.25 4.10
N GLU A 84 -4.57 -6.02 4.38
CA GLU A 84 -3.75 -5.85 5.58
C GLU A 84 -2.90 -4.57 5.50
N SER A 85 -2.30 -4.29 4.34
CA SER A 85 -1.55 -3.05 4.14
C SER A 85 -2.45 -1.81 4.19
N ILE A 86 -3.67 -1.91 3.65
CA ILE A 86 -4.66 -0.82 3.73
C ILE A 86 -5.11 -0.59 5.17
N LYS A 87 -5.43 -1.65 5.92
CA LYS A 87 -5.76 -1.53 7.36
C LYS A 87 -4.66 -0.79 8.12
N ALA A 88 -3.40 -1.16 7.91
CA ALA A 88 -2.26 -0.50 8.56
C ALA A 88 -2.18 1.00 8.22
N LYS A 89 -2.48 1.40 6.98
CA LYS A 89 -2.52 2.81 6.57
C LYS A 89 -3.71 3.56 7.15
N LEU A 90 -4.89 2.92 7.23
CA LEU A 90 -6.08 3.50 7.86
C LEU A 90 -5.88 3.69 9.37
N ASP A 91 -5.17 2.78 10.04
CA ASP A 91 -4.80 2.92 11.44
C ASP A 91 -3.93 4.16 11.71
N LEU A 92 -3.05 4.53 10.75
CA LEU A 92 -2.27 5.77 10.86
C LEU A 92 -3.16 7.04 10.79
N ILE A 93 -4.25 7.01 10.00
CA ILE A 93 -5.20 8.12 9.94
C ILE A 93 -5.81 8.37 11.33
N ASN A 94 -6.26 7.30 11.98
CA ASN A 94 -6.81 7.38 13.33
C ASN A 94 -5.75 7.75 14.37
N GLN A 95 -4.57 7.17 14.29
CA GLN A 95 -3.46 7.40 15.23
C GLN A 95 -2.99 8.85 15.23
N TYR A 96 -2.95 9.49 14.06
CA TYR A 96 -2.47 10.87 13.89
C TYR A 96 -3.58 11.89 13.70
N ASP A 97 -4.85 11.50 13.87
CA ASP A 97 -6.03 12.35 13.73
C ASP A 97 -6.02 13.12 12.40
N LEU A 98 -5.74 12.40 11.29
CA LEU A 98 -5.70 13.00 9.97
C LEU A 98 -7.11 13.28 9.45
N ALA A 99 -7.23 14.21 8.48
CA ALA A 99 -8.51 14.59 7.88
C ALA A 99 -9.23 13.43 7.17
N GLY A 100 -8.50 12.42 6.70
CA GLY A 100 -9.06 11.24 6.05
C GLY A 100 -8.14 10.59 5.04
N ALA A 101 -8.73 9.78 4.15
CA ALA A 101 -8.04 9.06 3.09
C ALA A 101 -8.51 9.49 1.70
N GLY A 102 -7.57 9.54 0.74
CA GLY A 102 -7.85 9.62 -0.68
C GLY A 102 -7.30 8.37 -1.38
N PHE A 103 -8.10 7.73 -2.23
CA PHE A 103 -7.72 6.47 -2.86
C PHE A 103 -7.46 6.64 -4.36
N TRP A 104 -6.40 6.00 -4.87
CA TRP A 104 -6.08 5.94 -6.29
C TRP A 104 -6.04 4.48 -6.76
N SER A 105 -6.91 4.06 -7.62
CA SER A 105 -8.08 4.70 -8.17
C SER A 105 -9.24 3.71 -8.13
N LYS A 106 -10.44 4.22 -8.17
CA LYS A 106 -11.67 3.41 -8.29
C LYS A 106 -11.53 2.33 -9.38
N ASP A 107 -12.15 1.19 -9.19
CA ASP A 107 -12.12 -0.01 -10.04
C ASP A 107 -10.80 -0.81 -10.04
N ARG A 108 -9.87 -0.48 -9.11
CA ARG A 108 -8.63 -1.26 -8.88
C ARG A 108 -8.65 -2.04 -7.58
N GLU A 109 -9.55 -1.67 -6.67
CA GLU A 109 -9.72 -2.23 -5.33
C GLU A 109 -10.24 -3.66 -5.34
N SER A 110 -10.06 -4.37 -4.21
CA SER A 110 -10.77 -5.62 -3.93
C SER A 110 -12.24 -5.35 -3.58
N ASN A 111 -13.09 -6.35 -3.75
CA ASN A 111 -14.54 -6.21 -3.49
C ASN A 111 -14.88 -5.92 -2.02
N THR A 112 -13.98 -6.23 -1.10
CA THR A 112 -14.16 -6.10 0.35
C THR A 112 -13.65 -4.81 0.93
N ILE A 113 -12.83 -4.05 0.19
CA ILE A 113 -12.04 -2.94 0.72
C ILE A 113 -12.91 -1.80 1.29
N TRP A 114 -14.01 -1.48 0.64
CA TRP A 114 -14.89 -0.39 1.10
C TRP A 114 -15.55 -0.67 2.44
N GLY A 115 -15.86 -1.95 2.74
CA GLY A 115 -16.31 -2.35 4.07
C GLY A 115 -15.24 -2.12 5.12
N ILE A 116 -13.99 -2.45 4.82
CA ILE A 116 -12.83 -2.22 5.71
C ILE A 116 -12.61 -0.71 5.94
N VAL A 117 -12.68 0.10 4.88
CA VAL A 117 -12.53 1.56 4.99
C VAL A 117 -13.63 2.15 5.87
N ALA A 118 -14.89 1.76 5.63
CA ALA A 118 -16.02 2.25 6.40
C ALA A 118 -15.91 1.90 7.89
N ASP A 119 -15.53 0.66 8.18
CA ASP A 119 -15.35 0.16 9.55
C ASP A 119 -14.21 0.90 10.26
N LYS A 120 -13.05 1.00 9.64
CA LYS A 120 -11.85 1.63 10.22
C LYS A 120 -11.99 3.14 10.43
N LEU A 121 -12.67 3.84 9.54
CA LEU A 121 -12.88 5.30 9.63
C LEU A 121 -14.24 5.69 10.23
N ASN A 122 -15.03 4.73 10.77
CA ASN A 122 -16.35 4.96 11.35
C ASN A 122 -17.32 5.73 10.41
N ILE A 123 -17.24 5.46 9.11
CA ILE A 123 -18.14 6.05 8.12
C ILE A 123 -19.46 5.29 8.17
N LYS A 124 -20.55 6.01 8.48
CA LYS A 124 -21.91 5.47 8.50
C LYS A 124 -22.59 5.57 7.14
#